data_51fe39b9b35f3f699d97ccad1b7845a6
#
_entry.id   51fe39b9b35f3f699d97ccad1b7845a6
#
_cell.length_a   1.000
_cell.length_b   1.000
_cell.length_c   1.000
_cell.angle_alpha   90.00
_cell.angle_beta   90.00
_cell.angle_gamma   90.00
#
_symmetry.space_group_name_H-M   'P 1'
#
loop_
_entity.id
_entity.type
_entity.pdbx_description
1 polymer ?
#
loop_
_entity_poly.entity_id
_entity_poly.type
_entity_poly.pdbx_seq_one_letter_code
_entity_poly.pdbx_strand_id
1 'polypeptide(L)'
;MSEFLEYVLWQLQNSLVLVLLAGIVALAVIAVTYRFYKKKGKRFPWRKAALWLVFLGYLVIVLYATILRNAGGYREWNQHLFRAWREAWNNFSTKNWANVLLNIAMFVPLGFLLPLMGKQFRKWYVAIPAGFGTSFAIELAQLALKRGICDVDDLFCNGLGAAIGFFAIMAILAIWGEKGRRLKPALSYVGLMLLPVIAIGSIFAVYHFQEYGNLPDAASYRVNLDHLEWKVECALSESSESVPVYRTQTMSKADCDAVAQRIAGIINSEVDMVSYYQEMAYYNLTNGVVMVNYHDGGYEFRAFSLPFEVGSEPGRMEIEEALEPYSITVPEAAVFAIEDDGWYSFTCDQVVDGAVMLDGVLRVRHEVTEDFSHLEIENYLIRYSHYQDVPILSPMEAYQELLRGNFEYAEALKYDAGDAVSVISCDLDYEIDTKGFYQPVYRFEISLPGTDYICPAMIPAIK
;
A
#
# COMPACT_ATOMS: atom_id res chain seq x y z
N MET A 1 -1.37 -12.87 7.24
CA MET A 1 -2.21 -13.93 6.62
C MET A 1 -3.63 -13.97 7.18
N SER A 2 -3.84 -13.75 8.49
CA SER A 2 -5.18 -13.60 9.10
C SER A 2 -5.96 -12.42 8.54
N GLU A 3 -5.37 -11.25 8.47
CA GLU A 3 -5.98 -10.01 7.97
C GLU A 3 -6.43 -10.09 6.50
N PHE A 4 -5.60 -10.70 5.66
CA PHE A 4 -5.97 -10.95 4.26
C PHE A 4 -7.19 -11.87 4.14
N LEU A 5 -7.22 -12.95 4.92
CA LEU A 5 -8.35 -13.87 4.98
C LEU A 5 -9.62 -13.20 5.52
N GLU A 6 -9.51 -12.39 6.56
CA GLU A 6 -10.61 -11.62 7.13
C GLU A 6 -11.19 -10.63 6.12
N TYR A 7 -10.34 -9.91 5.39
CA TYR A 7 -10.76 -9.02 4.31
C TYR A 7 -11.50 -9.75 3.20
N VAL A 8 -11.00 -10.90 2.75
CA VAL A 8 -11.67 -11.73 1.74
C VAL A 8 -13.01 -12.27 2.24
N LEU A 9 -13.05 -12.76 3.48
CA LEU A 9 -14.29 -13.25 4.10
C LEU A 9 -15.33 -12.16 4.26
N TRP A 10 -14.92 -10.97 4.67
CA TRP A 10 -15.81 -9.80 4.77
C TRP A 10 -16.40 -9.44 3.40
N GLN A 11 -15.59 -9.44 2.34
CA GLN A 11 -16.05 -9.22 0.96
C GLN A 11 -17.11 -10.25 0.53
N LEU A 12 -16.84 -11.53 0.82
CA LEU A 12 -17.76 -12.62 0.48
C LEU A 12 -19.08 -12.52 1.28
N GLN A 13 -19.03 -12.21 2.56
CA GLN A 13 -20.21 -12.04 3.40
C GLN A 13 -21.11 -10.92 2.90
N ASN A 14 -20.55 -9.76 2.56
CA ASN A 14 -21.32 -8.63 2.05
C ASN A 14 -21.94 -8.87 0.66
N SER A 15 -21.30 -9.71 -0.17
CA SER A 15 -21.89 -10.08 -1.46
C SER A 15 -22.94 -11.20 -1.37
N LEU A 16 -23.04 -11.88 -0.22
CA LEU A 16 -23.86 -13.09 -0.05
C LEU A 16 -25.35 -12.83 -0.36
N VAL A 17 -25.90 -11.71 0.10
CA VAL A 17 -27.31 -11.38 -0.14
C VAL A 17 -27.60 -11.23 -1.62
N LEU A 18 -26.73 -10.56 -2.39
CA LEU A 18 -26.86 -10.42 -3.83
C LEU A 18 -26.70 -11.74 -4.57
N VAL A 19 -25.76 -12.58 -4.12
CA VAL A 19 -25.57 -13.94 -4.66
C VAL A 19 -26.81 -14.80 -4.43
N LEU A 20 -27.42 -14.74 -3.26
CA LEU A 20 -28.66 -15.46 -2.95
C LEU A 20 -29.83 -14.97 -3.81
N LEU A 21 -30.02 -13.67 -3.96
CA LEU A 21 -31.06 -13.10 -4.82
C LEU A 21 -30.88 -13.50 -6.28
N ALA A 22 -29.67 -13.38 -6.81
CA ALA A 22 -29.35 -13.83 -8.17
C ALA A 22 -29.53 -15.35 -8.33
N GLY A 23 -29.21 -16.13 -7.31
CA GLY A 23 -29.44 -17.58 -7.25
C GLY A 23 -30.91 -17.94 -7.34
N ILE A 24 -31.79 -17.23 -6.61
CA ILE A 24 -33.25 -17.41 -6.67
C ILE A 24 -33.76 -17.14 -8.08
N VAL A 25 -33.34 -16.02 -8.70
CA VAL A 25 -33.74 -15.68 -10.07
C VAL A 25 -33.27 -16.76 -11.06
N ALA A 26 -32.01 -17.19 -10.94
CA ALA A 26 -31.44 -18.24 -11.80
C ALA A 26 -32.17 -19.58 -11.63
N LEU A 27 -32.53 -19.96 -10.41
CA LEU A 27 -33.33 -21.17 -10.15
C LEU A 27 -34.74 -21.07 -10.76
N ALA A 28 -35.36 -19.91 -10.69
CA ALA A 28 -36.66 -19.68 -11.36
C ALA A 28 -36.54 -19.83 -12.87
N VAL A 29 -35.49 -19.26 -13.50
CA VAL A 29 -35.21 -19.42 -14.93
C VAL A 29 -34.95 -20.90 -15.31
N ILE A 30 -34.17 -21.61 -14.48
CA ILE A 30 -33.92 -23.04 -14.65
C ILE A 30 -35.23 -23.84 -14.57
N ALA A 31 -36.09 -23.54 -13.62
CA ALA A 31 -37.38 -24.22 -13.44
C ALA A 31 -38.31 -24.00 -14.63
N VAL A 32 -38.39 -22.77 -15.17
CA VAL A 32 -39.15 -22.47 -16.39
C VAL A 32 -38.59 -23.22 -17.59
N THR A 33 -37.26 -23.16 -17.76
CA THR A 33 -36.56 -23.85 -18.88
C THR A 33 -36.71 -25.37 -18.79
N TYR A 34 -36.64 -25.94 -17.58
CA TYR A 34 -36.88 -27.35 -17.33
C TYR A 34 -38.30 -27.78 -17.77
N ARG A 35 -39.34 -26.99 -17.40
CA ARG A 35 -40.71 -27.23 -17.83
C ARG A 35 -40.85 -27.22 -19.34
N PHE A 36 -40.13 -26.33 -20.04
CA PHE A 36 -40.14 -26.24 -21.50
C PHE A 36 -39.49 -27.48 -22.16
N TYR A 37 -38.32 -27.94 -21.62
CA TYR A 37 -37.66 -29.16 -22.10
C TYR A 37 -38.55 -30.39 -21.88
N LYS A 38 -39.18 -30.47 -20.70
CA LYS A 38 -40.11 -31.56 -20.37
C LYS A 38 -41.31 -31.61 -21.32
N LYS A 39 -41.90 -30.43 -21.63
CA LYS A 39 -43.02 -30.36 -22.63
C LYS A 39 -42.59 -30.81 -24.03
N LYS A 40 -41.34 -30.60 -24.41
CA LYS A 40 -40.78 -31.04 -25.71
C LYS A 40 -40.23 -32.46 -25.68
N GLY A 41 -40.38 -33.22 -24.62
CA GLY A 41 -39.85 -34.59 -24.50
C GLY A 41 -38.33 -34.69 -24.50
N LYS A 42 -37.62 -33.56 -24.26
CA LYS A 42 -36.15 -33.52 -24.30
C LYS A 42 -35.58 -33.64 -22.89
N ARG A 43 -34.40 -34.32 -22.79
CA ARG A 43 -33.65 -34.36 -21.50
C ARG A 43 -33.07 -33.00 -21.17
N PHE A 44 -33.29 -32.54 -19.93
CA PHE A 44 -32.74 -31.27 -19.46
C PHE A 44 -31.24 -31.38 -19.18
N PRO A 45 -30.42 -30.41 -19.66
CA PRO A 45 -28.96 -30.50 -19.53
C PRO A 45 -28.50 -29.98 -18.16
N TRP A 46 -28.72 -30.73 -17.08
CA TRP A 46 -28.43 -30.35 -15.70
C TRP A 46 -26.98 -29.86 -15.48
N ARG A 47 -25.99 -30.52 -16.12
CA ARG A 47 -24.58 -30.11 -16.01
C ARG A 47 -24.35 -28.71 -16.54
N LYS A 48 -24.98 -28.33 -17.66
CA LYS A 48 -24.88 -26.97 -18.20
C LYS A 48 -25.61 -25.97 -17.31
N ALA A 49 -26.79 -26.33 -16.81
CA ALA A 49 -27.54 -25.47 -15.92
C ALA A 49 -26.77 -25.18 -14.62
N ALA A 50 -26.13 -26.19 -14.02
CA ALA A 50 -25.28 -26.01 -12.84
C ALA A 50 -24.06 -25.13 -13.14
N LEU A 51 -23.38 -25.31 -14.27
CA LEU A 51 -22.27 -24.45 -14.67
C LEU A 51 -22.69 -22.99 -14.86
N TRP A 52 -23.86 -22.76 -15.48
CA TRP A 52 -24.40 -21.41 -15.63
C TRP A 52 -24.77 -20.76 -14.27
N LEU A 53 -25.30 -21.55 -13.34
CA LEU A 53 -25.60 -21.06 -11.97
C LEU A 53 -24.33 -20.64 -11.23
N VAL A 54 -23.29 -21.48 -11.27
CA VAL A 54 -21.98 -21.17 -10.67
C VAL A 54 -21.37 -19.93 -11.32
N PHE A 55 -21.42 -19.84 -12.65
CA PHE A 55 -20.91 -18.70 -13.39
C PHE A 55 -21.64 -17.40 -13.06
N LEU A 56 -22.97 -17.45 -12.95
CA LEU A 56 -23.78 -16.28 -12.56
C LEU A 56 -23.46 -15.82 -11.13
N GLY A 57 -23.37 -16.76 -10.17
CA GLY A 57 -22.97 -16.45 -8.81
C GLY A 57 -21.59 -15.80 -8.74
N TYR A 58 -20.63 -16.34 -9.49
CA TYR A 58 -19.31 -15.75 -9.64
C TYR A 58 -19.36 -14.33 -10.22
N LEU A 59 -20.11 -14.10 -11.31
CA LEU A 59 -20.26 -12.76 -11.89
C LEU A 59 -20.84 -11.75 -10.91
N VAL A 60 -21.81 -12.15 -10.09
CA VAL A 60 -22.40 -11.26 -9.06
C VAL A 60 -21.34 -10.87 -8.04
N ILE A 61 -20.49 -11.81 -7.59
CA ILE A 61 -19.39 -11.52 -6.67
C ILE A 61 -18.42 -10.51 -7.29
N VAL A 62 -18.00 -10.74 -8.54
CA VAL A 62 -17.09 -9.84 -9.25
C VAL A 62 -17.69 -8.43 -9.38
N LEU A 63 -18.93 -8.32 -9.87
CA LEU A 63 -19.61 -7.02 -10.03
C LEU A 63 -19.81 -6.31 -8.70
N TYR A 64 -20.08 -7.04 -7.63
CA TYR A 64 -20.14 -6.46 -6.29
C TYR A 64 -18.78 -5.90 -5.87
N ALA A 65 -17.73 -6.70 -5.96
CA ALA A 65 -16.38 -6.33 -5.53
C ALA A 65 -15.82 -5.14 -6.31
N THR A 66 -16.13 -5.04 -7.62
CA THR A 66 -15.55 -4.03 -8.50
C THR A 66 -16.40 -2.78 -8.65
N ILE A 67 -17.73 -2.90 -8.78
CA ILE A 67 -18.60 -1.78 -9.13
C ILE A 67 -19.52 -1.38 -7.98
N LEU A 68 -20.19 -2.35 -7.34
CA LEU A 68 -21.27 -2.04 -6.40
C LEU A 68 -20.79 -1.56 -5.04
N ARG A 69 -19.63 -2.02 -4.60
CA ARG A 69 -19.03 -1.66 -3.32
C ARG A 69 -18.54 -0.20 -3.29
N ASN A 70 -18.00 0.29 -4.40
CA ASN A 70 -17.41 1.62 -4.45
C ASN A 70 -18.48 2.71 -4.38
N ALA A 71 -18.30 3.67 -3.46
CA ALA A 71 -19.27 4.74 -3.21
C ALA A 71 -19.46 5.70 -4.41
N GLY A 72 -18.52 5.73 -5.33
CA GLY A 72 -18.54 6.61 -6.50
C GLY A 72 -18.11 8.05 -6.18
N GLY A 73 -18.09 8.89 -7.20
CA GLY A 73 -17.83 10.33 -7.05
C GLY A 73 -16.65 10.86 -7.85
N TYR A 74 -15.72 10.02 -8.25
CA TYR A 74 -14.56 10.44 -9.03
C TYR A 74 -14.36 9.58 -10.29
N ARG A 75 -13.64 10.15 -11.23
CA ARG A 75 -13.32 9.53 -12.52
C ARG A 75 -11.85 9.79 -12.80
N GLU A 76 -11.05 8.76 -12.74
CA GLU A 76 -9.62 8.81 -13.03
C GLU A 76 -9.23 7.71 -14.00
N TRP A 77 -8.14 7.91 -14.70
CA TRP A 77 -7.53 6.93 -15.60
C TRP A 77 -6.06 6.78 -15.26
N ASN A 78 -5.69 5.60 -14.78
CA ASN A 78 -4.29 5.23 -14.62
C ASN A 78 -3.82 4.46 -15.86
N GLN A 79 -2.86 5.02 -16.59
CA GLN A 79 -2.26 4.43 -17.79
C GLN A 79 -0.86 3.84 -17.56
N HIS A 80 -0.34 3.94 -16.33
CA HIS A 80 1.01 3.48 -16.00
C HIS A 80 1.00 2.01 -15.62
N LEU A 81 1.37 1.14 -16.59
CA LEU A 81 1.47 -0.31 -16.35
C LEU A 81 2.54 -0.61 -15.28
N PHE A 82 2.22 -1.51 -14.37
CA PHE A 82 3.01 -1.89 -13.20
C PHE A 82 3.15 -0.82 -12.11
N ARG A 83 2.33 0.23 -12.12
CA ARG A 83 2.28 1.21 -11.03
C ARG A 83 1.88 0.53 -9.72
N ALA A 84 0.75 -0.18 -9.67
CA ALA A 84 0.27 -0.88 -8.49
C ALA A 84 1.26 -1.94 -7.98
N TRP A 85 2.00 -2.58 -8.89
CA TRP A 85 3.06 -3.54 -8.53
C TRP A 85 4.26 -2.86 -7.88
N ARG A 86 4.66 -1.68 -8.37
CA ARG A 86 5.75 -0.90 -7.78
C ARG A 86 5.35 -0.30 -6.45
N GLU A 87 4.13 0.23 -6.32
CA GLU A 87 3.59 0.69 -5.04
C GLU A 87 3.56 -0.47 -4.02
N ALA A 88 3.13 -1.66 -4.44
CA ALA A 88 3.15 -2.86 -3.60
C ALA A 88 4.58 -3.29 -3.22
N TRP A 89 5.55 -3.13 -4.12
CA TRP A 89 6.95 -3.40 -3.86
C TRP A 89 7.55 -2.35 -2.92
N ASN A 90 7.39 -1.06 -3.18
CA ASN A 90 7.98 0.03 -2.40
C ASN A 90 7.48 0.00 -0.94
N ASN A 91 6.18 -0.07 -0.75
CA ASN A 91 5.57 -0.09 0.59
C ASN A 91 5.65 -1.47 1.27
N PHE A 92 5.78 -2.52 0.51
CA PHE A 92 5.71 -3.93 0.91
C PHE A 92 4.59 -4.25 1.92
N SER A 93 3.47 -3.56 1.80
CA SER A 93 2.35 -3.66 2.72
C SER A 93 1.35 -4.75 2.31
N THR A 94 0.68 -5.35 3.30
CA THR A 94 -0.36 -6.38 3.07
C THR A 94 -1.48 -5.86 2.18
N LYS A 95 -1.87 -4.59 2.29
CA LYS A 95 -2.95 -3.97 1.50
C LYS A 95 -2.59 -3.84 0.03
N ASN A 96 -1.40 -3.30 -0.25
CA ASN A 96 -0.96 -3.07 -1.63
C ASN A 96 -0.79 -4.41 -2.35
N TRP A 97 -0.16 -5.41 -1.70
CA TRP A 97 -0.09 -6.77 -2.24
C TRP A 97 -1.44 -7.45 -2.35
N ALA A 98 -2.36 -7.22 -1.39
CA ALA A 98 -3.72 -7.74 -1.49
C ALA A 98 -4.46 -7.20 -2.72
N ASN A 99 -4.33 -5.92 -3.05
CA ASN A 99 -4.95 -5.35 -4.25
C ASN A 99 -4.48 -6.07 -5.52
N VAL A 100 -3.17 -6.24 -5.69
CA VAL A 100 -2.58 -6.95 -6.85
C VAL A 100 -3.03 -8.42 -6.90
N LEU A 101 -2.88 -9.14 -5.79
CA LEU A 101 -3.15 -10.58 -5.73
C LEU A 101 -4.64 -10.90 -5.83
N LEU A 102 -5.52 -10.06 -5.26
CA LEU A 102 -6.97 -10.25 -5.34
C LEU A 102 -7.49 -10.01 -6.76
N ASN A 103 -6.97 -9.04 -7.49
CA ASN A 103 -7.32 -8.85 -8.89
C ASN A 103 -6.95 -10.08 -9.72
N ILE A 104 -5.75 -10.66 -9.52
CA ILE A 104 -5.37 -11.92 -10.16
C ILE A 104 -6.34 -13.04 -9.74
N ALA A 105 -6.52 -13.25 -8.44
CA ALA A 105 -7.32 -14.34 -7.90
C ALA A 105 -8.80 -14.27 -8.34
N MET A 106 -9.34 -13.05 -8.43
CA MET A 106 -10.73 -12.80 -8.81
C MET A 106 -11.05 -13.34 -10.22
N PHE A 107 -10.11 -13.34 -11.15
CA PHE A 107 -10.33 -13.81 -12.52
C PHE A 107 -9.90 -15.26 -12.78
N VAL A 108 -9.25 -15.94 -11.82
CA VAL A 108 -8.96 -17.39 -11.94
C VAL A 108 -10.23 -18.21 -12.18
N PRO A 109 -11.36 -17.99 -11.47
CA PRO A 109 -12.60 -18.74 -11.75
C PRO A 109 -13.15 -18.48 -13.14
N LEU A 110 -13.01 -17.29 -13.70
CA LEU A 110 -13.43 -17.02 -15.09
C LEU A 110 -12.68 -17.90 -16.08
N GLY A 111 -11.34 -17.86 -16.01
CA GLY A 111 -10.49 -18.68 -16.87
C GLY A 111 -10.75 -20.18 -16.73
N PHE A 112 -11.07 -20.63 -15.52
CA PHE A 112 -11.39 -22.01 -15.21
C PHE A 112 -12.77 -22.44 -15.76
N LEU A 113 -13.79 -21.61 -15.65
CA LEU A 113 -15.17 -21.95 -16.05
C LEU A 113 -15.39 -21.89 -17.56
N LEU A 114 -14.77 -20.95 -18.28
CA LEU A 114 -14.97 -20.76 -19.70
C LEU A 114 -14.75 -22.06 -20.53
N PRO A 115 -13.65 -22.84 -20.38
CA PRO A 115 -13.43 -24.09 -21.10
C PRO A 115 -14.44 -25.19 -20.78
N LEU A 116 -15.09 -25.12 -19.60
CA LEU A 116 -16.17 -26.06 -19.24
C LEU A 116 -17.51 -25.70 -19.89
N MET A 117 -17.74 -24.38 -20.10
CA MET A 117 -18.98 -23.88 -20.70
C MET A 117 -19.06 -24.09 -22.19
N GLY A 118 -17.91 -24.06 -22.91
CA GLY A 118 -17.90 -24.20 -24.36
C GLY A 118 -16.56 -24.70 -24.91
N LYS A 119 -16.66 -25.61 -25.94
CA LYS A 119 -15.45 -26.18 -26.59
C LYS A 119 -14.58 -25.12 -27.27
N GLN A 120 -15.13 -23.99 -27.73
CA GLN A 120 -14.42 -22.89 -28.33
C GLN A 120 -13.44 -22.23 -27.31
N PHE A 121 -13.81 -22.17 -26.03
CA PHE A 121 -12.99 -21.63 -24.96
C PHE A 121 -11.88 -22.59 -24.50
N ARG A 122 -11.74 -23.77 -25.07
CA ARG A 122 -10.57 -24.65 -24.84
C ARG A 122 -9.34 -24.24 -25.65
N LYS A 123 -9.45 -23.17 -26.43
CA LYS A 123 -8.36 -22.54 -27.16
C LYS A 123 -7.88 -21.32 -26.40
N TRP A 124 -6.58 -21.26 -26.07
CA TRP A 124 -6.01 -20.16 -25.26
C TRP A 124 -6.25 -18.79 -25.89
N TYR A 125 -6.13 -18.68 -27.23
CA TYR A 125 -6.36 -17.45 -27.99
C TYR A 125 -7.85 -17.06 -28.09
N VAL A 126 -8.76 -17.77 -27.46
CA VAL A 126 -10.16 -17.40 -27.28
C VAL A 126 -10.48 -17.13 -25.81
N ALA A 127 -10.04 -18.02 -24.91
CA ALA A 127 -10.37 -17.92 -23.49
C ALA A 127 -9.62 -16.76 -22.79
N ILE A 128 -8.31 -16.60 -23.05
CA ILE A 128 -7.53 -15.54 -22.42
C ILE A 128 -7.98 -14.15 -22.91
N PRO A 129 -8.13 -13.86 -24.22
CA PRO A 129 -8.73 -12.61 -24.66
C PRO A 129 -10.15 -12.37 -24.17
N ALA A 130 -10.97 -13.41 -23.97
CA ALA A 130 -12.28 -13.24 -23.34
C ALA A 130 -12.18 -12.79 -21.88
N GLY A 131 -11.17 -13.25 -21.13
CA GLY A 131 -10.84 -12.77 -19.80
C GLY A 131 -10.47 -11.29 -19.82
N PHE A 132 -9.52 -10.89 -20.67
CA PHE A 132 -9.15 -9.47 -20.86
C PHE A 132 -10.35 -8.60 -21.27
N GLY A 133 -11.18 -9.07 -22.22
CA GLY A 133 -12.37 -8.35 -22.65
C GLY A 133 -13.41 -8.18 -21.55
N THR A 134 -13.55 -9.16 -20.65
CA THR A 134 -14.42 -9.03 -19.47
C THR A 134 -13.87 -8.01 -18.49
N SER A 135 -12.57 -8.02 -18.20
CA SER A 135 -11.92 -7.03 -17.37
C SER A 135 -12.09 -5.62 -17.97
N PHE A 136 -11.77 -5.45 -19.23
CA PHE A 136 -11.93 -4.17 -19.92
C PHE A 136 -13.37 -3.64 -19.89
N ALA A 137 -14.36 -4.51 -20.00
CA ALA A 137 -15.77 -4.13 -19.89
C ALA A 137 -16.12 -3.66 -18.47
N ILE A 138 -15.52 -4.24 -17.43
CA ILE A 138 -15.68 -3.80 -16.03
C ILE A 138 -15.06 -2.44 -15.85
N GLU A 139 -13.81 -2.23 -16.32
CA GLU A 139 -13.11 -0.93 -16.24
C GLU A 139 -13.90 0.18 -16.94
N LEU A 140 -14.43 -0.07 -18.13
CA LEU A 140 -15.30 0.87 -18.82
C LEU A 140 -16.60 1.16 -18.05
N ALA A 141 -17.17 0.15 -17.39
CA ALA A 141 -18.36 0.34 -16.57
C ALA A 141 -18.06 1.18 -15.33
N GLN A 142 -16.92 0.97 -14.65
CA GLN A 142 -16.48 1.79 -13.52
C GLN A 142 -16.29 3.24 -13.94
N LEU A 143 -15.60 3.48 -15.06
CA LEU A 143 -15.40 4.80 -15.63
C LEU A 143 -16.72 5.50 -15.99
N ALA A 144 -17.65 4.77 -16.63
CA ALA A 144 -18.96 5.30 -17.04
C ALA A 144 -19.85 5.63 -15.83
N LEU A 145 -19.82 4.79 -14.80
CA LEU A 145 -20.62 4.95 -13.59
C LEU A 145 -19.96 5.86 -12.53
N LYS A 146 -18.74 6.36 -12.78
CA LYS A 146 -17.92 7.14 -11.82
C LYS A 146 -17.70 6.37 -10.51
N ARG A 147 -17.38 5.10 -10.59
CA ARG A 147 -17.24 4.19 -9.44
C ARG A 147 -15.86 3.57 -9.34
N GLY A 148 -14.83 4.35 -9.61
CA GLY A 148 -13.45 3.91 -9.48
C GLY A 148 -12.51 4.51 -10.50
N ILE A 149 -11.27 4.07 -10.45
CA ILE A 149 -10.19 4.41 -11.35
C ILE A 149 -10.15 3.32 -12.42
N CYS A 150 -10.17 3.71 -13.70
CA CYS A 150 -9.91 2.78 -14.80
C CYS A 150 -8.40 2.50 -14.83
N ASP A 151 -8.00 1.30 -14.44
CA ASP A 151 -6.60 0.94 -14.21
C ASP A 151 -6.11 -0.12 -15.20
N VAL A 152 -4.99 0.18 -15.88
CA VAL A 152 -4.33 -0.77 -16.79
C VAL A 152 -3.74 -1.96 -16.03
N ASP A 153 -3.31 -1.76 -14.78
CA ASP A 153 -2.80 -2.84 -13.94
C ASP A 153 -3.88 -3.85 -13.59
N ASP A 154 -5.11 -3.39 -13.35
CA ASP A 154 -6.25 -4.28 -13.10
C ASP A 154 -6.55 -5.13 -14.34
N LEU A 155 -6.49 -4.53 -15.53
CA LEU A 155 -6.64 -5.27 -16.78
C LEU A 155 -5.57 -6.36 -16.92
N PHE A 156 -4.32 -6.04 -16.59
CA PHE A 156 -3.20 -6.99 -16.63
C PHE A 156 -3.37 -8.11 -15.60
N CYS A 157 -3.63 -7.77 -14.33
CA CYS A 157 -3.80 -8.72 -13.23
C CYS A 157 -4.98 -9.67 -13.47
N ASN A 158 -6.11 -9.13 -13.91
CA ASN A 158 -7.32 -9.89 -14.24
C ASN A 158 -7.06 -10.84 -15.42
N GLY A 159 -6.38 -10.37 -16.46
CA GLY A 159 -5.96 -11.20 -17.60
C GLY A 159 -5.03 -12.34 -17.21
N LEU A 160 -4.07 -12.06 -16.30
CA LEU A 160 -3.15 -13.05 -15.74
C LEU A 160 -3.92 -14.12 -14.95
N GLY A 161 -4.88 -13.69 -14.11
CA GLY A 161 -5.77 -14.59 -13.37
C GLY A 161 -6.57 -15.50 -14.30
N ALA A 162 -7.15 -14.95 -15.36
CA ALA A 162 -7.87 -15.74 -16.37
C ALA A 162 -6.94 -16.76 -17.07
N ALA A 163 -5.69 -16.42 -17.35
CA ALA A 163 -4.69 -17.33 -17.91
C ALA A 163 -4.36 -18.48 -16.94
N ILE A 164 -4.11 -18.17 -15.66
CA ILE A 164 -3.86 -19.17 -14.62
C ILE A 164 -5.04 -20.14 -14.53
N GLY A 165 -6.27 -19.66 -14.44
CA GLY A 165 -7.49 -20.48 -14.39
C GLY A 165 -7.68 -21.34 -15.63
N PHE A 166 -7.42 -20.78 -16.83
CA PHE A 166 -7.46 -21.50 -18.08
C PHE A 166 -6.46 -22.67 -18.08
N PHE A 167 -5.19 -22.43 -17.75
CA PHE A 167 -4.17 -23.47 -17.74
C PHE A 167 -4.46 -24.54 -16.68
N ALA A 168 -4.98 -24.16 -15.52
CA ALA A 168 -5.39 -25.08 -14.46
C ALA A 168 -6.45 -26.08 -14.96
N ILE A 169 -7.55 -25.61 -15.54
CA ILE A 169 -8.60 -26.51 -16.05
C ILE A 169 -8.14 -27.31 -17.26
N MET A 170 -7.30 -26.76 -18.13
CA MET A 170 -6.77 -27.48 -19.28
C MET A 170 -5.82 -28.59 -18.86
N ALA A 171 -5.05 -28.45 -17.80
CA ALA A 171 -4.26 -29.53 -17.20
C ALA A 171 -5.17 -30.66 -16.69
N ILE A 172 -6.24 -30.32 -15.97
CA ILE A 172 -7.25 -31.27 -15.48
C ILE A 172 -7.90 -32.00 -16.62
N LEU A 173 -8.36 -31.30 -17.66
CA LEU A 173 -9.01 -31.88 -18.81
C LEU A 173 -8.06 -32.75 -19.66
N ALA A 174 -6.74 -32.49 -19.62
CA ALA A 174 -5.76 -33.33 -20.29
C ALA A 174 -5.56 -34.68 -19.58
N ILE A 175 -5.77 -34.74 -18.25
CA ILE A 175 -5.66 -35.98 -17.47
C ILE A 175 -6.97 -36.78 -17.49
N TRP A 176 -8.11 -36.10 -17.24
CA TRP A 176 -9.41 -36.73 -17.00
C TRP A 176 -10.45 -36.50 -18.11
N GLY A 177 -10.03 -35.89 -19.23
CA GLY A 177 -10.94 -35.60 -20.33
C GLY A 177 -11.28 -36.84 -21.19
N GLU A 178 -12.27 -36.69 -22.07
CA GLU A 178 -12.80 -37.74 -22.95
C GLU A 178 -11.76 -38.42 -23.85
N LYS A 179 -10.63 -37.79 -24.09
CA LYS A 179 -9.56 -38.30 -25.01
C LYS A 179 -8.50 -39.16 -24.28
N GLY A 180 -8.75 -39.52 -23.03
CA GLY A 180 -7.84 -40.30 -22.19
C GLY A 180 -6.64 -39.48 -21.62
N ARG A 181 -5.84 -40.14 -20.81
CA ARG A 181 -4.73 -39.53 -20.06
C ARG A 181 -3.61 -39.04 -20.97
N ARG A 182 -3.35 -37.75 -20.98
CA ARG A 182 -2.29 -37.06 -21.76
C ARG A 182 -1.33 -36.30 -20.85
N LEU A 183 -0.28 -36.99 -20.38
CA LEU A 183 0.65 -36.45 -19.41
C LEU A 183 1.46 -35.28 -19.98
N LYS A 184 2.01 -35.34 -21.19
CA LYS A 184 2.81 -34.27 -21.79
C LYS A 184 2.06 -32.93 -21.85
N PRO A 185 0.84 -32.86 -22.49
CA PRO A 185 0.08 -31.60 -22.45
C PRO A 185 -0.32 -31.16 -21.05
N ALA A 186 -0.64 -32.07 -20.13
CA ALA A 186 -0.96 -31.73 -18.75
C ALA A 186 0.21 -31.04 -18.05
N LEU A 187 1.42 -31.59 -18.15
CA LEU A 187 2.65 -30.99 -17.59
C LEU A 187 2.94 -29.62 -18.21
N SER A 188 2.75 -29.46 -19.52
CA SER A 188 2.90 -28.15 -20.17
C SER A 188 1.92 -27.11 -19.63
N TYR A 189 0.66 -27.47 -19.42
CA TYR A 189 -0.34 -26.55 -18.82
C TYR A 189 -0.03 -26.23 -17.36
N VAL A 190 0.42 -27.22 -16.58
CA VAL A 190 0.88 -26.98 -15.20
C VAL A 190 2.08 -26.03 -15.18
N GLY A 191 3.06 -26.21 -16.07
CA GLY A 191 4.21 -25.31 -16.19
C GLY A 191 3.79 -23.88 -16.51
N LEU A 192 2.89 -23.69 -17.48
CA LEU A 192 2.36 -22.37 -17.84
C LEU A 192 1.53 -21.72 -16.72
N MET A 193 0.79 -22.52 -15.93
CA MET A 193 0.07 -22.05 -14.75
C MET A 193 1.03 -21.61 -13.63
N LEU A 194 2.09 -22.40 -13.39
CA LEU A 194 3.03 -22.15 -12.30
C LEU A 194 4.00 -20.99 -12.59
N LEU A 195 4.27 -20.68 -13.85
CA LEU A 195 5.22 -19.64 -14.24
C LEU A 195 4.91 -18.28 -13.60
N PRO A 196 3.71 -17.69 -13.68
CA PRO A 196 3.38 -16.44 -13.01
C PRO A 196 3.37 -16.58 -11.48
N VAL A 197 2.95 -17.73 -10.95
CA VAL A 197 2.96 -17.97 -9.50
C VAL A 197 4.38 -17.98 -8.95
N ILE A 198 5.32 -18.63 -9.66
CA ILE A 198 6.74 -18.64 -9.30
C ILE A 198 7.33 -17.24 -9.44
N ALA A 199 7.00 -16.50 -10.51
CA ALA A 199 7.47 -15.13 -10.70
C ALA A 199 7.05 -14.22 -9.53
N ILE A 200 5.77 -14.27 -9.13
CA ILE A 200 5.27 -13.52 -7.97
C ILE A 200 5.95 -13.98 -6.68
N GLY A 201 6.05 -15.29 -6.46
CA GLY A 201 6.74 -15.85 -5.29
C GLY A 201 8.22 -15.43 -5.22
N SER A 202 8.89 -15.26 -6.38
CA SER A 202 10.26 -14.77 -6.44
C SER A 202 10.40 -13.32 -5.95
N ILE A 203 9.40 -12.46 -6.16
CA ILE A 203 9.39 -11.09 -5.65
C ILE A 203 9.44 -11.11 -4.11
N PHE A 204 8.60 -11.93 -3.48
CA PHE A 204 8.61 -12.09 -2.02
C PHE A 204 9.92 -12.70 -1.50
N ALA A 205 10.49 -13.65 -2.25
CA ALA A 205 11.79 -14.23 -1.90
C ALA A 205 12.91 -13.17 -1.99
N VAL A 206 12.95 -12.37 -3.05
CA VAL A 206 13.94 -11.28 -3.20
C VAL A 206 13.83 -10.32 -2.02
N TYR A 207 12.62 -9.85 -1.67
CA TYR A 207 12.43 -8.97 -0.52
C TYR A 207 12.89 -9.61 0.79
N HIS A 208 12.62 -10.90 0.99
CA HIS A 208 13.01 -11.59 2.22
C HIS A 208 14.52 -11.69 2.38
N PHE A 209 15.24 -11.93 1.27
CA PHE A 209 16.69 -12.13 1.29
C PHE A 209 17.53 -10.86 1.11
N GLN A 210 16.94 -9.76 0.62
CA GLN A 210 17.66 -8.49 0.58
C GLN A 210 17.90 -7.98 2.01
N GLU A 211 19.01 -7.30 2.22
CA GLU A 211 19.43 -6.78 3.53
C GLU A 211 18.53 -5.64 3.98
N TYR A 212 18.41 -4.61 3.17
CA TYR A 212 17.61 -3.44 3.44
C TYR A 212 16.16 -3.64 3.00
N GLY A 213 15.25 -2.85 3.59
CA GLY A 213 13.88 -2.71 3.12
C GLY A 213 13.79 -1.85 1.86
N ASN A 214 12.57 -1.63 1.40
CA ASN A 214 12.29 -0.72 0.30
C ASN A 214 11.91 0.65 0.86
N LEU A 215 12.21 1.71 0.13
CA LEU A 215 11.80 3.06 0.48
C LEU A 215 10.34 3.30 0.02
N PRO A 216 9.41 3.60 0.95
CA PRO A 216 7.99 3.77 0.60
C PRO A 216 7.74 4.88 -0.41
N ASP A 217 8.45 5.99 -0.28
CA ASP A 217 8.34 7.19 -1.11
C ASP A 217 9.14 7.12 -2.43
N ALA A 218 9.66 5.93 -2.76
CA ALA A 218 10.27 5.71 -4.07
C ALA A 218 9.21 5.75 -5.19
N ALA A 219 9.59 6.23 -6.36
CA ALA A 219 8.69 6.36 -7.50
C ALA A 219 8.00 5.06 -7.92
N SER A 220 6.70 5.11 -8.09
CA SER A 220 5.91 3.98 -8.59
C SER A 220 5.89 3.89 -10.12
N TYR A 221 6.25 4.95 -10.82
CA TYR A 221 6.40 4.99 -12.28
C TYR A 221 7.37 6.10 -12.71
N ARG A 222 7.87 5.99 -13.92
CA ARG A 222 8.81 6.95 -14.49
C ARG A 222 8.07 7.99 -15.33
N VAL A 223 8.45 9.26 -15.17
CA VAL A 223 7.97 10.37 -15.99
C VAL A 223 9.05 10.75 -17.01
N ASN A 224 8.67 11.00 -18.25
CA ASN A 224 9.62 11.52 -19.24
C ASN A 224 9.78 13.03 -19.02
N LEU A 225 10.99 13.45 -18.70
CA LEU A 225 11.38 14.82 -18.43
C LEU A 225 12.39 15.36 -19.48
N ASP A 226 12.59 14.66 -20.61
CA ASP A 226 13.56 15.02 -21.66
C ASP A 226 13.24 16.35 -22.36
N HIS A 227 12.00 16.85 -22.22
CA HIS A 227 11.52 18.10 -22.80
C HIS A 227 11.86 19.34 -21.97
N LEU A 228 12.32 19.17 -20.72
CA LEU A 228 12.63 20.25 -19.81
C LEU A 228 14.07 20.74 -19.98
N GLU A 229 14.28 22.04 -19.80
CA GLU A 229 15.60 22.63 -19.66
C GLU A 229 16.00 22.66 -18.16
N TRP A 230 17.01 21.90 -17.79
CA TRP A 230 17.48 21.81 -16.43
C TRP A 230 18.58 22.83 -16.14
N LYS A 231 18.39 23.62 -15.10
CA LYS A 231 19.41 24.51 -14.53
C LYS A 231 19.79 23.98 -13.15
N VAL A 232 21.07 23.99 -12.84
CA VAL A 232 21.59 23.58 -11.55
C VAL A 232 22.15 24.81 -10.85
N GLU A 233 21.57 25.17 -9.72
CA GLU A 233 21.95 26.35 -8.94
C GLU A 233 22.79 25.99 -7.71
N CYS A 234 22.84 24.70 -7.34
CA CYS A 234 23.65 24.15 -6.25
C CYS A 234 24.94 23.47 -6.75
N ALA A 235 25.88 23.25 -5.85
CA ALA A 235 27.12 22.51 -6.15
C ALA A 235 26.88 20.99 -6.13
N LEU A 236 27.15 20.31 -7.25
CA LEU A 236 27.08 18.85 -7.33
C LEU A 236 28.50 18.26 -7.38
N SER A 237 28.95 17.65 -6.29
CA SER A 237 30.24 16.97 -6.21
C SER A 237 30.22 15.68 -7.02
N GLU A 238 31.37 15.35 -7.68
CA GLU A 238 31.60 14.05 -8.31
C GLU A 238 32.16 13.01 -7.34
N SER A 239 32.59 13.42 -6.13
CA SER A 239 33.13 12.51 -5.14
C SER A 239 32.03 11.71 -4.46
N SER A 240 32.16 10.40 -4.44
CA SER A 240 31.32 9.54 -3.61
C SER A 240 32.02 9.27 -2.28
N GLU A 241 31.22 9.10 -1.24
CA GLU A 241 31.67 8.83 0.12
C GLU A 241 31.00 7.58 0.67
N SER A 242 31.40 7.19 1.87
CA SER A 242 30.74 6.14 2.63
C SER A 242 30.07 6.80 3.84
N VAL A 243 28.80 6.52 4.05
CA VAL A 243 28.01 7.09 5.11
C VAL A 243 27.31 6.00 5.91
N PRO A 244 26.99 6.24 7.19
CA PRO A 244 26.30 5.26 8.00
C PRO A 244 24.88 4.99 7.53
N VAL A 245 24.44 3.74 7.62
CA VAL A 245 23.04 3.35 7.69
C VAL A 245 22.73 3.13 9.16
N TYR A 246 21.60 3.65 9.59
CA TYR A 246 21.11 3.45 10.95
C TYR A 246 19.95 2.47 10.97
N ARG A 247 19.58 2.01 12.16
CA ARG A 247 18.46 1.09 12.34
C ARG A 247 17.67 1.40 13.60
N THR A 248 16.35 1.38 13.49
CA THR A 248 15.44 1.33 14.64
C THR A 248 14.83 -0.06 14.79
N GLN A 249 14.22 -0.31 15.94
CA GLN A 249 13.51 -1.55 16.17
C GLN A 249 12.09 -1.41 15.64
N THR A 250 11.74 -2.21 14.65
CA THR A 250 10.35 -2.33 14.22
C THR A 250 9.50 -2.98 15.31
N MET A 251 8.29 -2.48 15.48
CA MET A 251 7.38 -2.91 16.53
C MET A 251 6.47 -4.03 16.05
N SER A 252 6.39 -5.10 16.82
CA SER A 252 5.32 -6.10 16.65
C SER A 252 4.01 -5.59 17.29
N LYS A 253 2.89 -6.25 16.99
CA LYS A 253 1.61 -5.95 17.69
C LYS A 253 1.76 -6.04 19.20
N ALA A 254 2.50 -7.03 19.70
CA ALA A 254 2.74 -7.20 21.13
C ALA A 254 3.59 -6.08 21.74
N ASP A 255 4.55 -5.54 20.98
CA ASP A 255 5.34 -4.38 21.42
C ASP A 255 4.47 -3.13 21.48
N CYS A 256 3.61 -2.90 20.49
CA CYS A 256 2.65 -1.79 20.49
C CYS A 256 1.65 -1.92 21.65
N ASP A 257 1.14 -3.14 21.91
CA ASP A 257 0.28 -3.42 23.08
C ASP A 257 0.98 -3.05 24.38
N ALA A 258 2.26 -3.38 24.52
CA ALA A 258 3.04 -3.06 25.72
C ALA A 258 3.24 -1.52 25.88
N VAL A 259 3.47 -0.80 24.79
CA VAL A 259 3.54 0.69 24.80
C VAL A 259 2.19 1.28 25.23
N ALA A 260 1.10 0.85 24.63
CA ALA A 260 -0.24 1.34 24.96
C ALA A 260 -0.64 1.04 26.40
N GLN A 261 -0.36 -0.15 26.90
CA GLN A 261 -0.60 -0.53 28.30
C GLN A 261 0.24 0.30 29.28
N ARG A 262 1.50 0.57 28.95
CA ARG A 262 2.37 1.45 29.75
C ARG A 262 1.78 2.87 29.84
N ILE A 263 1.37 3.44 28.71
CA ILE A 263 0.76 4.78 28.68
C ILE A 263 -0.56 4.78 29.44
N ALA A 264 -1.43 3.79 29.22
CA ALA A 264 -2.68 3.65 29.95
C ALA A 264 -2.46 3.57 31.46
N GLY A 265 -1.45 2.82 31.91
CA GLY A 265 -1.06 2.76 33.32
C GLY A 265 -0.59 4.10 33.89
N ILE A 266 0.21 4.86 33.13
CA ILE A 266 0.68 6.21 33.52
C ILE A 266 -0.49 7.19 33.70
N ILE A 267 -1.44 7.18 32.79
CA ILE A 267 -2.61 8.10 32.81
C ILE A 267 -3.79 7.53 33.60
N ASN A 268 -3.60 6.42 34.32
CA ASN A 268 -4.61 5.72 35.11
C ASN A 268 -5.90 5.42 34.29
N SER A 269 -5.74 4.85 33.11
CA SER A 269 -6.79 4.49 32.18
C SER A 269 -6.73 3.00 31.83
N GLU A 270 -7.82 2.46 31.26
CA GLU A 270 -7.88 1.07 30.77
C GLU A 270 -8.07 1.06 29.26
N VAL A 271 -7.56 0.01 28.61
CA VAL A 271 -7.74 -0.19 27.15
C VAL A 271 -9.09 -0.87 26.93
N ASP A 272 -10.02 -0.15 26.30
CA ASP A 272 -11.36 -0.64 26.00
C ASP A 272 -11.43 -1.43 24.69
N MET A 273 -10.75 -0.94 23.64
CA MET A 273 -10.79 -1.53 22.30
C MET A 273 -9.46 -1.30 21.58
N VAL A 274 -9.06 -2.29 20.79
CA VAL A 274 -7.86 -2.22 19.96
C VAL A 274 -8.22 -2.43 18.49
N SER A 275 -7.65 -1.61 17.62
CA SER A 275 -7.74 -1.76 16.17
C SER A 275 -6.34 -1.70 15.56
N TYR A 276 -5.98 -2.76 14.83
CA TYR A 276 -4.69 -2.84 14.17
C TYR A 276 -4.84 -2.42 12.70
N TYR A 277 -4.21 -1.31 12.33
CA TYR A 277 -4.12 -0.83 10.95
C TYR A 277 -2.80 -1.29 10.33
N GLN A 278 -2.47 -0.80 9.14
CA GLN A 278 -1.28 -1.23 8.40
C GLN A 278 0.02 -0.66 8.96
N GLU A 279 -0.01 0.60 9.38
CA GLU A 279 1.16 1.36 9.79
C GLU A 279 1.19 1.57 11.30
N MET A 280 0.02 1.47 11.96
CA MET A 280 -0.13 1.74 13.38
C MET A 280 -1.16 0.86 14.07
N ALA A 281 -1.02 0.69 15.37
CA ALA A 281 -2.04 0.16 16.26
C ALA A 281 -2.76 1.31 16.97
N TYR A 282 -4.09 1.26 16.99
CA TYR A 282 -4.96 2.25 17.61
C TYR A 282 -5.66 1.66 18.82
N TYR A 283 -5.54 2.32 19.95
CA TYR A 283 -6.09 1.89 21.23
C TYR A 283 -7.08 2.93 21.76
N ASN A 284 -8.36 2.57 21.88
CA ASN A 284 -9.29 3.37 22.65
C ASN A 284 -9.09 3.09 24.12
N LEU A 285 -8.95 4.15 24.90
CA LEU A 285 -8.85 4.11 26.34
C LEU A 285 -10.14 4.67 26.95
N THR A 286 -10.39 4.39 28.23
CA THR A 286 -11.54 4.93 28.96
C THR A 286 -11.59 6.46 28.95
N ASN A 287 -10.43 7.13 28.97
CA ASN A 287 -10.33 8.60 28.97
C ASN A 287 -9.47 9.16 27.83
N GLY A 288 -9.31 8.43 26.74
CA GLY A 288 -8.50 8.93 25.63
C GLY A 288 -8.23 7.91 24.53
N VAL A 289 -7.18 8.16 23.79
CA VAL A 289 -6.69 7.28 22.70
C VAL A 289 -5.18 7.22 22.69
N VAL A 290 -4.62 6.09 22.24
CA VAL A 290 -3.19 5.93 21.97
C VAL A 290 -3.04 5.35 20.57
N MET A 291 -2.10 5.87 19.80
CA MET A 291 -1.67 5.32 18.51
C MET A 291 -0.18 5.01 18.58
N VAL A 292 0.22 3.86 18.05
CA VAL A 292 1.63 3.43 18.05
C VAL A 292 2.01 2.95 16.67
N ASN A 293 3.08 3.51 16.12
CA ASN A 293 3.59 3.18 14.79
C ASN A 293 4.42 1.88 14.82
N TYR A 294 4.25 1.02 13.80
CA TYR A 294 5.00 -0.24 13.70
C TYR A 294 6.44 -0.07 13.22
N HIS A 295 6.71 0.96 12.42
CA HIS A 295 8.01 1.10 11.74
C HIS A 295 9.12 1.55 12.68
N ASP A 296 8.80 2.44 13.63
CA ASP A 296 9.77 3.13 14.46
C ASP A 296 9.43 3.16 15.96
N GLY A 297 8.19 2.77 16.32
CA GLY A 297 7.71 2.82 17.70
C GLY A 297 7.31 4.22 18.16
N GLY A 298 7.26 5.21 17.27
CA GLY A 298 6.66 6.49 17.53
C GLY A 298 5.22 6.35 17.96
N TYR A 299 4.78 7.21 18.86
CA TYR A 299 3.43 7.14 19.39
C TYR A 299 2.83 8.51 19.63
N GLU A 300 1.53 8.57 19.56
CA GLU A 300 0.76 9.71 20.05
C GLU A 300 -0.30 9.26 21.03
N PHE A 301 -0.63 10.10 22.00
CA PHE A 301 -1.80 9.91 22.81
C PHE A 301 -2.52 11.22 23.09
N ARG A 302 -3.85 11.11 23.21
CA ARG A 302 -4.76 12.19 23.62
C ARG A 302 -5.57 11.69 24.79
N ALA A 303 -5.57 12.42 25.89
CA ALA A 303 -6.34 12.04 27.06
C ALA A 303 -6.98 13.24 27.74
N PHE A 304 -8.16 13.02 28.31
CA PHE A 304 -8.95 14.04 28.98
C PHE A 304 -8.57 14.14 30.45
N SER A 305 -8.68 15.37 30.98
CA SER A 305 -8.55 15.66 32.41
C SER A 305 -7.21 15.25 33.03
N LEU A 306 -6.14 15.30 32.26
CA LEU A 306 -4.80 15.04 32.76
C LEU A 306 -4.15 16.35 33.28
N PRO A 307 -3.35 16.29 34.37
CA PRO A 307 -2.63 17.42 34.86
C PRO A 307 -1.48 17.80 33.92
N PHE A 308 -1.48 19.03 33.47
CA PHE A 308 -0.36 19.63 32.75
C PHE A 308 -0.29 21.12 33.12
N GLU A 309 0.45 21.43 34.20
CA GLU A 309 0.49 22.75 34.77
C GLU A 309 1.73 23.49 34.28
N VAL A 310 1.53 24.51 33.45
CA VAL A 310 2.57 25.37 32.92
C VAL A 310 2.13 26.84 32.96
N GLY A 311 3.08 27.75 33.03
CA GLY A 311 2.79 29.17 32.97
C GLY A 311 2.25 29.65 31.63
N SER A 312 1.96 30.95 31.53
CA SER A 312 1.45 31.55 30.28
C SER A 312 2.48 31.60 29.15
N GLU A 313 3.77 31.62 29.48
CA GLU A 313 4.89 31.59 28.53
C GLU A 313 5.96 30.62 29.07
N PRO A 314 5.73 29.33 29.03
CA PRO A 314 6.62 28.36 29.65
C PRO A 314 7.93 28.23 28.88
N GLY A 315 9.01 28.12 29.63
CA GLY A 315 10.31 27.80 29.08
C GLY A 315 10.52 26.30 28.91
N ARG A 316 11.60 25.93 28.23
CA ARG A 316 11.99 24.53 28.00
C ARG A 316 11.92 23.65 29.26
N MET A 317 12.56 24.09 30.36
CA MET A 317 12.64 23.32 31.61
C MET A 317 11.27 23.08 32.23
N GLU A 318 10.36 24.05 32.16
CA GLU A 318 9.00 23.93 32.69
C GLU A 318 8.17 22.87 31.92
N ILE A 319 8.33 22.80 30.61
CA ILE A 319 7.69 21.75 29.78
C ILE A 319 8.32 20.38 30.06
N GLU A 320 9.65 20.29 30.19
CA GLU A 320 10.34 19.04 30.54
C GLU A 320 9.87 18.51 31.91
N GLU A 321 9.74 19.35 32.91
CA GLU A 321 9.20 19.00 34.24
C GLU A 321 7.73 18.52 34.14
N ALA A 322 6.91 19.20 33.32
CA ALA A 322 5.51 18.81 33.10
C ALA A 322 5.36 17.49 32.34
N LEU A 323 6.40 17.03 31.60
CA LEU A 323 6.43 15.75 30.89
C LEU A 323 6.93 14.58 31.77
N GLU A 324 7.63 14.82 32.89
CA GLU A 324 8.14 13.76 33.77
C GLU A 324 7.06 12.79 34.26
N PRO A 325 5.85 13.24 34.69
CA PRO A 325 4.77 12.33 35.10
C PRO A 325 4.36 11.32 34.04
N TYR A 326 4.58 11.64 32.76
CA TYR A 326 4.27 10.79 31.62
C TYR A 326 5.44 9.90 31.20
N SER A 327 6.54 9.88 31.98
CA SER A 327 7.77 9.11 31.71
C SER A 327 8.40 9.45 30.37
N ILE A 328 8.32 10.71 29.97
CA ILE A 328 8.92 11.24 28.76
C ILE A 328 10.15 12.04 29.15
N THR A 329 11.28 11.66 28.56
CA THR A 329 12.55 12.37 28.76
C THR A 329 12.96 13.03 27.45
N VAL A 330 13.17 14.32 27.47
CA VAL A 330 13.62 15.11 26.32
C VAL A 330 15.14 15.01 26.21
N PRO A 331 15.71 14.70 25.03
CA PRO A 331 17.14 14.75 24.82
C PRO A 331 17.69 16.17 24.99
N GLU A 332 18.89 16.30 25.58
CA GLU A 332 19.55 17.59 25.78
C GLU A 332 19.78 18.36 24.47
N ALA A 333 20.06 17.58 23.39
CA ALA A 333 20.33 18.11 22.06
C ALA A 333 19.06 18.60 21.32
N ALA A 334 17.86 18.30 21.79
CA ALA A 334 16.63 18.73 21.13
C ALA A 334 16.46 20.25 21.18
N VAL A 335 16.05 20.83 20.07
CA VAL A 335 15.72 22.26 19.96
C VAL A 335 14.29 22.48 20.40
N PHE A 336 14.08 23.36 21.38
CA PHE A 336 12.75 23.72 21.88
C PHE A 336 12.18 24.90 21.11
N ALA A 337 10.91 24.81 20.74
CA ALA A 337 10.13 25.88 20.14
C ALA A 337 8.69 25.90 20.65
N ILE A 338 8.07 27.08 20.59
CA ILE A 338 6.63 27.28 20.80
C ILE A 338 6.03 27.58 19.43
N GLU A 339 5.10 26.76 18.97
CA GLU A 339 4.45 26.91 17.66
C GLU A 339 3.23 27.84 17.75
N ASP A 340 2.87 28.50 16.67
CA ASP A 340 1.80 29.50 16.62
C ASP A 340 0.40 28.94 17.01
N ASP A 341 0.21 27.62 16.86
CA ASP A 341 -1.02 26.89 17.18
C ASP A 341 -1.06 26.29 18.59
N GLY A 342 -0.11 26.71 19.45
CA GLY A 342 -0.06 26.36 20.87
C GLY A 342 0.62 25.02 21.19
N TRP A 343 1.34 24.43 20.24
CA TRP A 343 2.21 23.30 20.51
C TRP A 343 3.56 23.73 21.08
N TYR A 344 4.05 22.93 21.99
CA TYR A 344 5.44 22.96 22.45
C TYR A 344 6.17 21.83 21.77
N SER A 345 7.24 22.13 21.01
CA SER A 345 7.97 21.14 20.24
C SER A 345 9.43 21.03 20.66
N PHE A 346 9.95 19.81 20.59
CA PHE A 346 11.36 19.48 20.80
C PHE A 346 11.82 18.69 19.57
N THR A 347 12.67 19.29 18.75
CA THR A 347 13.09 18.70 17.47
C THR A 347 14.57 18.31 17.52
N CYS A 348 14.86 17.11 17.07
CA CYS A 348 16.21 16.69 16.68
C CYS A 348 16.20 16.47 15.16
N ASP A 349 17.12 17.12 14.47
CA ASP A 349 17.34 16.95 13.04
C ASP A 349 18.67 16.21 12.84
N GLN A 350 18.58 14.90 12.72
CA GLN A 350 19.70 13.97 12.51
C GLN A 350 20.89 14.20 13.45
N VAL A 351 20.61 14.41 14.74
CA VAL A 351 21.65 14.67 15.75
C VAL A 351 22.37 13.38 16.08
N VAL A 352 23.64 13.29 15.71
CA VAL A 352 24.48 12.11 15.95
C VAL A 352 25.25 12.28 17.28
N ASP A 353 25.04 11.31 18.17
CA ASP A 353 25.80 11.16 19.43
C ASP A 353 26.43 9.75 19.49
N GLY A 354 27.71 9.66 19.18
CA GLY A 354 28.42 8.39 19.08
C GLY A 354 27.86 7.46 18.02
N ALA A 355 27.31 6.33 18.44
CA ALA A 355 26.71 5.32 17.56
C ALA A 355 25.16 5.47 17.45
N VAL A 356 24.60 6.53 17.98
CA VAL A 356 23.15 6.79 17.98
C VAL A 356 22.86 8.08 17.23
N MET A 357 21.87 8.07 16.39
CA MET A 357 21.30 9.25 15.78
C MET A 357 19.90 9.48 16.35
N LEU A 358 19.60 10.71 16.69
CA LEU A 358 18.28 11.16 17.10
C LEU A 358 17.68 11.97 15.97
N ASP A 359 16.46 11.63 15.59
CA ASP A 359 15.73 12.34 14.55
C ASP A 359 14.25 12.40 14.86
N GLY A 360 13.61 13.49 14.42
CA GLY A 360 12.18 13.69 14.54
C GLY A 360 11.78 14.69 15.62
N VAL A 361 10.53 14.62 16.07
CA VAL A 361 9.92 15.63 16.93
C VAL A 361 9.10 15.02 18.07
N LEU A 362 9.22 15.59 19.23
CA LEU A 362 8.29 15.42 20.35
C LEU A 362 7.45 16.70 20.45
N ARG A 363 6.14 16.58 20.37
CA ARG A 363 5.21 17.69 20.54
C ARG A 363 4.27 17.44 21.70
N VAL A 364 3.92 18.51 22.39
CA VAL A 364 2.91 18.47 23.44
C VAL A 364 2.01 19.69 23.37
N ARG A 365 0.73 19.48 23.56
CA ARG A 365 -0.29 20.54 23.63
C ARG A 365 -1.28 20.23 24.74
N HIS A 366 -1.61 21.26 25.53
CA HIS A 366 -2.66 21.17 26.53
C HIS A 366 -3.72 22.22 26.25
N GLU A 367 -4.90 21.77 25.87
CA GLU A 367 -6.06 22.64 25.65
C GLU A 367 -7.00 22.59 26.85
N VAL A 368 -7.35 23.76 27.35
CA VAL A 368 -8.32 23.92 28.44
C VAL A 368 -9.46 24.81 27.99
N THR A 369 -10.67 24.27 28.03
CA THR A 369 -11.92 25.01 27.79
C THR A 369 -12.80 25.01 29.05
N GLU A 370 -13.93 25.71 29.04
CA GLU A 370 -14.87 25.69 30.18
C GLU A 370 -15.42 24.28 30.48
N ASP A 371 -15.55 23.43 29.48
CA ASP A 371 -16.21 22.13 29.58
C ASP A 371 -15.24 20.95 29.71
N PHE A 372 -14.02 21.07 29.18
CA PHE A 372 -13.03 19.99 29.19
C PHE A 372 -11.58 20.49 29.13
N SER A 373 -10.65 19.65 29.58
CA SER A 373 -9.24 19.78 29.24
C SER A 373 -8.76 18.51 28.57
N HIS A 374 -7.88 18.61 27.60
CA HIS A 374 -7.18 17.48 27.07
C HIS A 374 -5.70 17.74 26.86
N LEU A 375 -4.90 16.71 27.09
CA LEU A 375 -3.49 16.69 26.83
C LEU A 375 -3.24 15.83 25.59
N GLU A 376 -2.50 16.36 24.66
CA GLU A 376 -2.07 15.70 23.44
C GLU A 376 -0.54 15.65 23.40
N ILE A 377 0.02 14.46 23.21
CA ILE A 377 1.47 14.23 23.10
C ILE A 377 1.74 13.38 21.88
N GLU A 378 2.58 13.89 20.99
CA GLU A 378 3.11 13.22 19.81
C GLU A 378 4.60 12.97 20.05
N ASN A 379 5.00 11.73 20.24
CA ASN A 379 6.40 11.36 20.46
C ASN A 379 6.93 10.57 19.28
N TYR A 380 7.42 11.28 18.30
CA TYR A 380 8.11 10.76 17.11
C TYR A 380 9.60 11.11 17.12
N LEU A 381 10.17 11.40 18.29
CA LEU A 381 11.59 11.59 18.47
C LEU A 381 12.26 10.23 18.62
N ILE A 382 12.78 9.72 17.53
CA ILE A 382 13.25 8.34 17.40
C ILE A 382 14.76 8.23 17.59
N ARG A 383 15.17 7.11 18.18
CA ARG A 383 16.57 6.73 18.33
C ARG A 383 16.95 5.67 17.34
N TYR A 384 17.89 5.96 16.49
CA TYR A 384 18.45 5.06 15.50
C TYR A 384 19.86 4.66 15.91
N SER A 385 20.16 3.36 15.90
CA SER A 385 21.50 2.83 16.18
C SER A 385 22.28 2.65 14.88
N HIS A 386 23.56 3.01 14.89
CA HIS A 386 24.46 2.76 13.77
C HIS A 386 24.46 1.26 13.42
N TYR A 387 24.26 0.96 12.15
CA TYR A 387 24.27 -0.42 11.65
C TYR A 387 25.57 -0.72 10.90
N GLN A 388 25.83 -0.02 9.80
CA GLN A 388 27.08 -0.12 9.04
C GLN A 388 27.25 1.08 8.11
N ASP A 389 28.49 1.29 7.64
CA ASP A 389 28.79 2.30 6.63
C ASP A 389 28.65 1.70 5.23
N VAL A 390 28.03 2.42 4.32
CA VAL A 390 27.77 2.00 2.94
C VAL A 390 28.28 3.02 1.93
N PRO A 391 28.83 2.57 0.78
CA PRO A 391 29.16 3.48 -0.30
C PRO A 391 27.88 4.04 -0.93
N ILE A 392 27.86 5.37 -1.13
CA ILE A 392 26.72 6.05 -1.75
C ILE A 392 27.08 6.66 -3.10
N LEU A 393 26.07 6.99 -3.88
CA LEU A 393 26.19 7.78 -5.10
C LEU A 393 26.87 9.12 -4.77
N SER A 394 27.58 9.72 -5.72
CA SER A 394 27.91 11.13 -5.60
C SER A 394 26.68 12.00 -5.89
N PRO A 395 26.63 13.26 -5.42
CA PRO A 395 25.56 14.20 -5.78
C PRO A 395 25.32 14.30 -7.28
N MET A 396 26.39 14.26 -8.08
CA MET A 396 26.31 14.26 -9.55
C MET A 396 25.67 12.96 -10.08
N GLU A 397 26.04 11.79 -9.55
CA GLU A 397 25.40 10.51 -9.92
C GLU A 397 23.91 10.50 -9.54
N ALA A 398 23.56 11.01 -8.36
CA ALA A 398 22.16 11.15 -7.92
C ALA A 398 21.37 12.11 -8.83
N TYR A 399 21.98 13.21 -9.26
CA TYR A 399 21.36 14.12 -10.24
C TYR A 399 21.11 13.42 -11.60
N GLN A 400 21.99 12.53 -12.03
CA GLN A 400 21.73 11.73 -13.25
C GLN A 400 20.54 10.77 -13.08
N GLU A 401 20.32 10.24 -11.88
CA GLU A 401 19.11 9.44 -11.57
C GLU A 401 17.86 10.34 -11.55
N LEU A 402 17.95 11.55 -10.98
CA LEU A 402 16.86 12.53 -10.99
C LEU A 402 16.36 12.82 -12.41
N LEU A 403 17.29 13.07 -13.35
CA LEU A 403 16.97 13.34 -14.75
C LEU A 403 16.21 12.20 -15.45
N ARG A 404 16.29 10.98 -14.91
CA ARG A 404 15.50 9.84 -15.43
C ARG A 404 14.01 9.94 -15.11
N GLY A 405 13.60 10.89 -14.24
CA GLY A 405 12.21 11.09 -13.86
C GLY A 405 11.62 9.92 -13.05
N ASN A 406 12.47 9.27 -12.25
CA ASN A 406 12.08 8.13 -11.40
C ASN A 406 12.08 8.54 -9.92
N PHE A 407 11.27 9.55 -9.58
CA PHE A 407 11.05 10.02 -8.21
C PHE A 407 9.57 10.35 -8.01
N GLU A 408 9.13 10.34 -6.76
CA GLU A 408 7.78 10.72 -6.41
C GLU A 408 7.51 12.17 -6.85
N TYR A 409 6.31 12.54 -7.14
CA TYR A 409 5.93 13.88 -7.64
C TYR A 409 6.56 14.32 -8.98
N ALA A 410 7.31 13.47 -9.69
CA ALA A 410 7.86 13.83 -11.02
C ALA A 410 6.76 14.28 -12.01
N GLU A 411 5.51 13.88 -11.80
CA GLU A 411 4.37 14.36 -12.59
C GLU A 411 4.10 15.86 -12.44
N ALA A 412 4.46 16.47 -11.31
CA ALA A 412 4.33 17.91 -11.11
C ALA A 412 5.21 18.71 -12.09
N LEU A 413 6.23 18.05 -12.65
CA LEU A 413 7.14 18.65 -13.65
C LEU A 413 6.66 18.48 -15.10
N LYS A 414 5.42 18.10 -15.35
CA LYS A 414 4.85 18.00 -16.71
C LYS A 414 4.49 19.39 -17.24
N TYR A 415 5.50 20.07 -17.72
CA TYR A 415 5.36 21.36 -18.42
C TYR A 415 5.48 21.20 -19.93
N ASP A 416 5.18 22.28 -20.66
CA ASP A 416 5.39 22.33 -22.09
C ASP A 416 6.89 22.31 -22.43
N ALA A 417 7.23 21.86 -23.64
CA ALA A 417 8.60 21.75 -24.09
C ALA A 417 9.31 23.13 -24.07
N GLY A 418 10.50 23.16 -23.47
CA GLY A 418 11.31 24.38 -23.34
C GLY A 418 11.12 25.10 -21.99
N ASP A 419 10.28 24.59 -21.10
CA ASP A 419 10.21 25.12 -19.75
C ASP A 419 11.49 24.80 -18.99
N ALA A 420 12.04 25.81 -18.30
CA ALA A 420 13.23 25.67 -17.48
C ALA A 420 12.85 25.39 -16.03
N VAL A 421 13.43 24.36 -15.45
CA VAL A 421 13.32 24.05 -14.03
C VAL A 421 14.70 24.18 -13.37
N SER A 422 14.74 24.68 -12.13
CA SER A 422 15.99 24.87 -11.41
C SER A 422 16.12 23.90 -10.24
N VAL A 423 17.24 23.18 -10.17
CA VAL A 423 17.63 22.43 -8.98
C VAL A 423 18.30 23.40 -8.01
N ILE A 424 17.63 23.70 -6.89
CA ILE A 424 18.05 24.70 -5.91
C ILE A 424 19.03 24.08 -4.91
N SER A 425 18.71 22.89 -4.39
CA SER A 425 19.52 22.17 -3.44
C SER A 425 19.65 20.67 -3.76
N CYS A 426 20.68 20.05 -3.20
CA CYS A 426 20.92 18.63 -3.20
C CYS A 426 21.59 18.26 -1.88
N ASP A 427 20.82 17.78 -0.94
CA ASP A 427 21.26 17.49 0.41
C ASP A 427 21.20 16.00 0.68
N LEU A 428 22.20 15.49 1.43
CA LEU A 428 22.15 14.13 1.95
C LEU A 428 21.18 14.11 3.14
N ASP A 429 20.22 13.22 3.07
CA ASP A 429 19.18 13.05 4.06
C ASP A 429 18.99 11.55 4.33
N TYR A 430 18.08 11.18 5.21
CA TYR A 430 17.79 9.81 5.56
C TYR A 430 16.30 9.53 5.48
N GLU A 431 15.95 8.30 5.10
CA GLU A 431 14.54 7.85 5.00
C GLU A 431 14.40 6.44 5.58
N ILE A 432 13.31 6.22 6.34
CA ILE A 432 13.06 4.91 6.94
C ILE A 432 12.53 3.94 5.87
N ASP A 433 13.08 2.74 5.85
CA ASP A 433 12.65 1.68 4.96
C ASP A 433 11.63 0.72 5.61
N THR A 434 11.09 -0.18 4.81
CA THR A 434 10.08 -1.17 5.24
C THR A 434 10.61 -2.26 6.20
N LYS A 435 11.91 -2.25 6.54
CA LYS A 435 12.54 -3.16 7.52
C LYS A 435 13.13 -2.45 8.73
N GLY A 436 12.90 -1.13 8.85
CA GLY A 436 13.37 -0.31 9.97
C GLY A 436 14.83 0.16 9.85
N PHE A 437 15.39 0.14 8.63
CA PHE A 437 16.66 0.81 8.38
C PHE A 437 16.39 2.24 7.93
N TYR A 438 17.19 3.16 8.46
CA TYR A 438 17.21 4.57 8.11
C TYR A 438 18.32 4.74 7.09
N GLN A 439 17.93 4.76 5.82
CA GLN A 439 18.83 4.71 4.68
C GLN A 439 19.16 6.10 4.18
N PRO A 440 20.41 6.35 3.72
CA PRO A 440 20.76 7.62 3.10
C PRO A 440 20.03 7.80 1.76
N VAL A 441 19.53 9.00 1.54
CA VAL A 441 18.88 9.45 0.31
C VAL A 441 19.41 10.83 -0.06
N TYR A 442 19.34 11.19 -1.33
CA TYR A 442 19.53 12.59 -1.74
C TYR A 442 18.17 13.26 -1.89
N ARG A 443 17.95 14.36 -1.16
CA ARG A 443 16.82 15.26 -1.35
C ARG A 443 17.22 16.40 -2.26
N PHE A 444 16.49 16.51 -3.36
CA PHE A 444 16.59 17.64 -4.26
C PHE A 444 15.38 18.54 -4.07
N GLU A 445 15.62 19.85 -4.08
CA GLU A 445 14.57 20.85 -4.18
C GLU A 445 14.57 21.41 -5.61
N ILE A 446 13.42 21.30 -6.28
CA ILE A 446 13.25 21.72 -7.68
C ILE A 446 12.27 22.88 -7.72
N SER A 447 12.74 24.04 -8.16
CA SER A 447 11.89 25.21 -8.40
C SER A 447 11.22 25.12 -9.75
N LEU A 448 9.92 25.41 -9.76
CA LEU A 448 9.09 25.40 -10.95
C LEU A 448 8.89 26.81 -11.51
N PRO A 449 8.98 27.00 -12.82
CA PRO A 449 8.87 28.33 -13.42
C PRO A 449 7.49 28.94 -13.17
N GLY A 450 7.49 30.22 -12.73
CA GLY A 450 6.26 30.99 -12.52
C GLY A 450 5.42 30.61 -11.30
N THR A 451 5.97 29.80 -10.40
CA THR A 451 5.33 29.43 -9.12
C THR A 451 6.31 29.57 -7.96
N ASP A 452 5.78 29.76 -6.74
CA ASP A 452 6.58 29.67 -5.50
C ASP A 452 6.65 28.23 -4.98
N TYR A 453 6.10 27.28 -5.72
CA TYR A 453 6.09 25.86 -5.33
C TYR A 453 7.44 25.22 -5.60
N ILE A 454 8.00 24.60 -4.58
CA ILE A 454 9.21 23.77 -4.65
C ILE A 454 8.78 22.30 -4.68
N CYS A 455 9.18 21.58 -5.70
CA CYS A 455 8.95 20.15 -5.83
C CYS A 455 10.10 19.40 -5.17
N PRO A 456 9.85 18.64 -4.10
CA PRO A 456 10.85 17.76 -3.51
C PRO A 456 11.05 16.52 -4.40
N ALA A 457 12.29 16.06 -4.52
CA ALA A 457 12.60 14.81 -5.18
C ALA A 457 13.58 13.99 -4.34
N MET A 458 13.20 12.77 -4.00
CA MET A 458 14.03 11.85 -3.25
C MET A 458 14.67 10.82 -4.19
N ILE A 459 15.99 10.67 -4.10
CA ILE A 459 16.76 9.69 -4.85
C ILE A 459 17.51 8.79 -3.86
N PRO A 460 17.29 7.45 -3.89
CA PRO A 460 18.05 6.52 -3.06
C PRO A 460 19.56 6.67 -3.29
N ALA A 461 20.32 6.78 -2.20
CA ALA A 461 21.75 7.07 -2.31
C ALA A 461 22.64 5.82 -2.32
N ILE A 462 22.20 4.68 -1.77
CA ILE A 462 23.00 3.43 -1.71
C ILE A 462 23.30 2.91 -3.12
N LYS A 463 24.59 2.54 -3.36
CA LYS A 463 25.06 1.99 -4.66
C LYS A 463 24.66 0.56 -4.90
#